data_ff49b1e7fb75478b6a34b29dc04916e1
#
_entry.id   ff49b1e7fb75478b6a34b29dc04916e1
#
_cell.length_a   1.000
_cell.length_b   1.000
_cell.length_c   1.000
_cell.angle_alpha   90.00
_cell.angle_beta   90.00
_cell.angle_gamma   90.00
#
_symmetry.space_group_name_H-M   'P 1'
#
loop_
_entity.id
_entity.type
_entity.pdbx_description
1 polymer ?
#
loop_
_entity_poly.entity_id
_entity_poly.type
_entity_poly.pdbx_seq_one_letter_code
_entity_poly.pdbx_strand_id
1 'polypeptide(L)'
;MAEKRKFYGMKNDYMFHAVLQKNEEVLRNLLATLLEMDETDIVSCHIENPIELGKEIEGKDCILDVKIKLNDARIINIELQVYKQTYWTNRSLLYWARAYDSIKSGQDYGMLFPTYHIGILDFTLFEEHPKFMAKYQILDVEDGFLYSDKLCIKVLDLTQLEKVKDQSETDKKILKWAGIFKAETLEELEQLARGEEVFENMVVTMKKLSEDEKIRMQCEAREDYERCLLTEYNAGKREGIEIERKNTEKERQNTEKERRRADELEAEVKRLRAMLKN
;
A
#
# COMPACT_ATOMS: atom_id res chain seq x y z
N MET A 1 6.56 31.66 22.23
CA MET A 1 5.60 31.11 21.25
C MET A 1 5.55 29.61 21.51
N ALA A 2 4.40 29.01 21.77
CA ALA A 2 4.31 27.54 21.87
C ALA A 2 4.70 26.97 20.51
N GLU A 3 5.69 26.10 20.50
CA GLU A 3 6.13 25.39 19.30
C GLU A 3 4.90 24.62 18.75
N LYS A 4 4.51 24.91 17.49
CA LYS A 4 3.34 24.25 16.87
C LYS A 4 3.68 22.76 16.79
N ARG A 5 3.05 21.93 17.61
CA ARG A 5 3.31 20.48 17.65
C ARG A 5 3.05 19.88 16.27
N LYS A 6 3.94 19.00 15.83
CA LYS A 6 3.81 18.29 14.56
C LYS A 6 2.54 17.44 14.58
N PHE A 7 1.77 17.51 13.50
CA PHE A 7 0.61 16.68 13.24
C PHE A 7 1.05 15.35 12.60
N TYR A 8 0.54 14.24 13.10
CA TYR A 8 0.68 12.92 12.52
C TYR A 8 -0.69 12.47 12.03
N GLY A 9 -0.89 12.43 10.71
CA GLY A 9 -2.14 12.04 10.07
C GLY A 9 -2.33 10.52 10.02
N MET A 10 -3.44 10.11 9.38
CA MET A 10 -3.79 8.70 9.20
C MET A 10 -2.86 7.93 8.23
N LYS A 11 -1.99 8.63 7.48
CA LYS A 11 -0.91 7.99 6.71
C LYS A 11 0.26 7.49 7.58
N ASN A 12 0.41 7.99 8.79
CA ASN A 12 1.35 7.41 9.73
C ASN A 12 0.76 6.09 10.26
N ASP A 13 1.38 4.97 9.95
CA ASP A 13 0.85 3.63 10.25
C ASP A 13 0.69 3.37 11.76
N TYR A 14 1.57 3.96 12.60
CA TYR A 14 1.42 3.88 14.04
C TYR A 14 0.19 4.67 14.53
N MET A 15 -0.01 5.90 14.04
CA MET A 15 -1.20 6.69 14.37
C MET A 15 -2.48 6.00 13.88
N PHE A 16 -2.46 5.47 12.65
CA PHE A 16 -3.56 4.70 12.09
C PHE A 16 -3.97 3.53 12.98
N HIS A 17 -3.00 2.68 13.35
CA HIS A 17 -3.25 1.54 14.24
C HIS A 17 -3.76 2.00 15.60
N ALA A 18 -3.12 3.01 16.20
CA ALA A 18 -3.50 3.55 17.51
C ALA A 18 -4.92 4.12 17.54
N VAL A 19 -5.33 4.83 16.49
CA VAL A 19 -6.69 5.38 16.35
C VAL A 19 -7.72 4.25 16.27
N LEU A 20 -7.51 3.28 15.39
CA LEU A 20 -8.43 2.15 15.23
C LEU A 20 -8.52 1.29 16.51
N GLN A 21 -7.41 1.12 17.23
CA GLN A 21 -7.39 0.39 18.49
C GLN A 21 -8.11 1.12 19.63
N LYS A 22 -8.08 2.46 19.63
CA LYS A 22 -8.69 3.29 20.69
C LYS A 22 -10.13 3.68 20.42
N ASN A 23 -10.59 3.56 19.19
CA ASN A 23 -11.92 4.01 18.78
C ASN A 23 -12.61 2.96 17.91
N GLU A 24 -13.42 2.12 18.58
CA GLU A 24 -14.15 1.04 17.91
C GLU A 24 -15.18 1.56 16.89
N GLU A 25 -15.78 2.74 17.13
CA GLU A 25 -16.73 3.36 16.21
C GLU A 25 -16.05 3.71 14.88
N VAL A 26 -14.86 4.32 14.96
CA VAL A 26 -14.03 4.63 13.78
C VAL A 26 -13.61 3.36 13.04
N LEU A 27 -13.19 2.31 13.77
CA LEU A 27 -12.88 1.00 13.18
C LEU A 27 -14.08 0.41 12.46
N ARG A 28 -15.25 0.42 13.09
CA ARG A 28 -16.52 -0.09 12.53
C ARG A 28 -16.91 0.65 11.25
N ASN A 29 -16.87 1.98 11.27
CA ASN A 29 -17.19 2.81 10.11
C ASN A 29 -16.22 2.57 8.95
N LEU A 30 -14.91 2.48 9.22
CA LEU A 30 -13.91 2.15 8.20
C LEU A 30 -14.18 0.77 7.58
N LEU A 31 -14.44 -0.24 8.39
CA LEU A 31 -14.73 -1.59 7.93
C LEU A 31 -16.02 -1.64 7.07
N ALA A 32 -17.09 -1.01 7.55
CA ALA A 32 -18.34 -0.93 6.81
C ALA A 32 -18.13 -0.30 5.43
N THR A 33 -17.37 0.79 5.39
CA THR A 33 -17.03 1.48 4.14
C THR A 33 -16.17 0.61 3.21
N LEU A 34 -15.08 0.03 3.70
CA LEU A 34 -14.16 -0.76 2.87
C LEU A 34 -14.77 -2.09 2.41
N LEU A 35 -15.69 -2.67 3.19
CA LEU A 35 -16.36 -3.92 2.85
C LEU A 35 -17.69 -3.71 2.10
N GLU A 36 -18.14 -2.46 1.95
CA GLU A 36 -19.41 -2.09 1.29
C GLU A 36 -20.62 -2.76 1.98
N MET A 37 -20.65 -2.68 3.32
CA MET A 37 -21.72 -3.26 4.14
C MET A 37 -22.33 -2.21 5.07
N ASP A 38 -23.51 -2.49 5.59
CA ASP A 38 -24.13 -1.61 6.59
C ASP A 38 -23.38 -1.74 7.94
N GLU A 39 -23.21 -0.62 8.64
CA GLU A 39 -22.57 -0.62 9.98
C GLU A 39 -23.38 -1.45 10.99
N THR A 40 -24.69 -1.54 10.81
CA THR A 40 -25.58 -2.37 11.65
C THR A 40 -25.33 -3.86 11.49
N ASP A 41 -24.76 -4.29 10.37
CA ASP A 41 -24.36 -5.70 10.14
C ASP A 41 -23.06 -6.07 10.85
N ILE A 42 -22.33 -5.08 11.39
CA ILE A 42 -21.12 -5.28 12.18
C ILE A 42 -21.50 -5.44 13.65
N VAL A 43 -21.71 -6.67 14.07
CA VAL A 43 -22.05 -7.01 15.47
C VAL A 43 -20.83 -6.89 16.36
N SER A 44 -19.65 -7.33 15.87
CA SER A 44 -18.38 -7.25 16.60
C SER A 44 -17.21 -7.03 15.65
N CYS A 45 -16.23 -6.25 16.08
CA CYS A 45 -14.96 -6.08 15.37
C CYS A 45 -13.83 -5.97 16.41
N HIS A 46 -12.86 -6.90 16.36
CA HIS A 46 -11.77 -6.98 17.31
C HIS A 46 -10.44 -6.99 16.58
N ILE A 47 -9.52 -6.11 17.03
CA ILE A 47 -8.14 -6.14 16.55
C ILE A 47 -7.43 -7.31 17.25
N GLU A 48 -6.92 -8.27 16.44
CA GLU A 48 -6.23 -9.47 16.94
C GLU A 48 -4.75 -9.24 17.26
N ASN A 49 -4.16 -8.18 16.72
CA ASN A 49 -2.76 -7.81 16.94
C ASN A 49 -2.61 -6.40 17.54
N PRO A 50 -3.19 -6.11 18.71
CA PRO A 50 -3.09 -4.79 19.32
C PRO A 50 -1.64 -4.44 19.64
N ILE A 51 -1.28 -3.17 19.42
CA ILE A 51 0.03 -2.64 19.80
C ILE A 51 0.00 -2.12 21.24
N GLU A 52 1.13 -2.20 21.92
CA GLU A 52 1.29 -1.56 23.22
C GLU A 52 1.65 -0.09 23.02
N LEU A 53 0.65 0.80 23.18
CA LEU A 53 0.81 2.22 22.89
C LEU A 53 1.91 2.86 23.74
N GLY A 54 2.79 3.63 23.10
CA GLY A 54 3.91 4.32 23.73
C GLY A 54 5.13 3.42 23.99
N LYS A 55 5.11 2.14 23.59
CA LYS A 55 6.30 1.29 23.59
C LYS A 55 6.89 1.16 22.19
N GLU A 56 8.21 0.96 22.16
CA GLU A 56 8.94 0.70 20.93
C GLU A 56 8.50 -0.62 20.31
N ILE A 57 8.34 -0.62 18.97
CA ILE A 57 8.01 -1.83 18.22
C ILE A 57 9.33 -2.46 17.80
N GLU A 58 9.67 -3.60 18.42
CA GLU A 58 10.93 -4.30 18.15
C GLU A 58 10.81 -5.28 16.97
N GLY A 59 11.87 -5.37 16.17
CA GLY A 59 12.11 -6.44 15.21
C GLY A 59 11.34 -6.35 13.90
N LYS A 60 11.02 -7.52 13.30
CA LYS A 60 10.31 -7.67 12.02
C LYS A 60 8.83 -7.24 12.07
N ASP A 61 8.31 -6.95 13.25
CA ASP A 61 6.96 -6.46 13.48
C ASP A 61 6.78 -4.98 13.09
N CYS A 62 7.77 -4.43 12.38
CA CYS A 62 7.74 -3.08 11.81
C CYS A 62 6.63 -2.86 10.75
N ILE A 63 5.79 -3.84 10.49
CA ILE A 63 4.65 -3.71 9.59
C ILE A 63 3.40 -3.65 10.46
N LEU A 64 2.85 -2.45 10.58
CA LEU A 64 1.66 -2.19 11.38
C LEU A 64 0.38 -2.48 10.58
N ASP A 65 0.27 -3.72 10.10
CA ASP A 65 -0.99 -4.21 9.57
C ASP A 65 -2.00 -4.33 10.70
N VAL A 66 -3.25 -3.98 10.45
CA VAL A 66 -4.34 -4.16 11.42
C VAL A 66 -5.10 -5.43 11.08
N LYS A 67 -4.91 -6.48 11.89
CA LYS A 67 -5.63 -7.74 11.74
C LYS A 67 -6.89 -7.71 12.60
N ILE A 68 -8.03 -7.94 11.96
CA ILE A 68 -9.35 -7.80 12.58
C ILE A 68 -10.16 -9.08 12.41
N LYS A 69 -10.81 -9.50 13.49
CA LYS A 69 -11.86 -10.51 13.44
C LYS A 69 -13.23 -9.81 13.47
N LEU A 70 -14.01 -10.03 12.42
CA LEU A 70 -15.32 -9.43 12.23
C LEU A 70 -16.41 -10.46 12.40
N ASN A 71 -17.38 -10.18 13.29
CA ASN A 71 -18.55 -11.03 13.54
C ASN A 71 -18.19 -12.50 13.81
N ASP A 72 -17.03 -12.74 14.43
CA ASP A 72 -16.46 -14.07 14.71
C ASP A 72 -16.36 -15.03 13.51
N ALA A 73 -16.54 -14.49 12.28
CA ALA A 73 -16.69 -15.26 11.05
C ALA A 73 -15.87 -14.76 9.86
N ARG A 74 -15.19 -13.62 9.94
CA ARG A 74 -14.38 -13.07 8.85
C ARG A 74 -13.04 -12.56 9.38
N ILE A 75 -11.97 -12.82 8.64
CA ILE A 75 -10.64 -12.29 8.95
C ILE A 75 -10.33 -11.19 7.95
N ILE A 76 -9.96 -10.04 8.47
CA ILE A 76 -9.64 -8.85 7.67
C ILE A 76 -8.25 -8.39 8.07
N ASN A 77 -7.39 -8.24 7.09
CA ASN A 77 -6.09 -7.61 7.25
C ASN A 77 -6.09 -6.28 6.47
N ILE A 78 -5.85 -5.17 7.15
CA ILE A 78 -5.72 -3.85 6.53
C ILE A 78 -4.26 -3.45 6.58
N GLU A 79 -3.69 -3.18 5.40
CA GLU A 79 -2.33 -2.70 5.21
C GLU A 79 -2.35 -1.28 4.65
N LEU A 80 -1.71 -0.36 5.36
CA LEU A 80 -1.45 1.00 4.87
C LEU A 80 -0.05 1.06 4.29
N GLN A 81 0.07 1.44 3.00
CA GLN A 81 1.35 1.48 2.31
C GLN A 81 1.53 2.80 1.57
N VAL A 82 2.43 3.64 2.07
CA VAL A 82 2.67 4.99 1.53
C VAL A 82 3.65 4.96 0.35
N TYR A 83 4.62 4.05 0.35
CA TYR A 83 5.64 3.97 -0.70
C TYR A 83 5.43 2.77 -1.62
N LYS A 84 5.66 2.98 -2.93
CA LYS A 84 5.51 1.93 -3.95
C LYS A 84 6.45 0.77 -3.67
N GLN A 85 5.87 -0.39 -3.46
CA GLN A 85 6.58 -1.67 -3.31
C GLN A 85 6.39 -2.52 -4.56
N THR A 86 7.49 -2.89 -5.21
CA THR A 86 7.49 -3.66 -6.47
C THR A 86 6.77 -5.01 -6.33
N TYR A 87 6.82 -5.62 -5.13
CA TYR A 87 6.27 -6.94 -4.87
C TYR A 87 5.00 -6.93 -4.00
N TRP A 88 4.26 -5.81 -3.98
CA TRP A 88 3.06 -5.71 -3.15
C TRP A 88 2.02 -6.79 -3.48
N THR A 89 1.82 -7.14 -4.76
CA THR A 89 0.90 -8.21 -5.18
C THR A 89 1.27 -9.56 -4.59
N ASN A 90 2.57 -9.93 -4.61
CA ASN A 90 3.04 -11.19 -4.02
C ASN A 90 2.88 -11.16 -2.50
N ARG A 91 3.15 -10.02 -1.87
CA ARG A 91 3.03 -9.83 -0.44
C ARG A 91 1.58 -9.92 0.03
N SER A 92 0.65 -9.25 -0.65
CA SER A 92 -0.77 -9.27 -0.33
C SER A 92 -1.36 -10.68 -0.43
N LEU A 93 -0.98 -11.46 -1.46
CA LEU A 93 -1.36 -12.87 -1.59
C LEU A 93 -0.79 -13.73 -0.45
N LEU A 94 0.47 -13.53 -0.08
CA LEU A 94 1.10 -14.26 1.03
C LEU A 94 0.42 -13.97 2.36
N TYR A 95 0.10 -12.70 2.63
CA TYR A 95 -0.56 -12.30 3.87
C TYR A 95 -1.99 -12.79 3.92
N TRP A 96 -2.71 -12.71 2.80
CA TRP A 96 -4.02 -13.32 2.70
C TRP A 96 -3.97 -14.84 2.98
N ALA A 97 -3.04 -15.56 2.35
CA ALA A 97 -2.90 -17.01 2.53
C ALA A 97 -2.62 -17.39 3.98
N ARG A 98 -1.71 -16.65 4.65
CA ARG A 98 -1.42 -16.85 6.08
C ARG A 98 -2.62 -16.56 6.98
N ALA A 99 -3.43 -15.57 6.65
CA ALA A 99 -4.64 -15.26 7.40
C ALA A 99 -5.74 -16.31 7.14
N TYR A 100 -5.81 -16.83 5.91
CA TYR A 100 -6.76 -17.87 5.52
C TYR A 100 -6.45 -19.24 6.14
N ASP A 101 -5.16 -19.56 6.32
CA ASP A 101 -4.70 -20.78 7.00
C ASP A 101 -4.94 -20.69 8.52
N SER A 102 -6.22 -20.68 8.89
CA SER A 102 -6.68 -20.44 10.27
C SER A 102 -7.18 -21.70 10.98
N ILE A 103 -7.33 -22.83 10.24
CA ILE A 103 -7.78 -24.10 10.82
C ILE A 103 -6.64 -24.89 11.46
N LYS A 104 -6.96 -25.61 12.55
CA LYS A 104 -6.00 -26.46 13.25
C LYS A 104 -6.12 -27.92 12.76
N SER A 105 -5.09 -28.72 13.06
CA SER A 105 -5.14 -30.15 12.77
C SER A 105 -6.39 -30.80 13.35
N GLY A 106 -7.11 -31.55 12.52
CA GLY A 106 -8.36 -32.24 12.88
C GLY A 106 -9.63 -31.38 12.76
N GLN A 107 -9.54 -30.13 12.33
CA GLN A 107 -10.72 -29.31 12.03
C GLN A 107 -11.19 -29.49 10.59
N ASP A 108 -12.50 -29.29 10.36
CA ASP A 108 -13.15 -29.38 9.05
C ASP A 108 -12.83 -28.15 8.18
N TYR A 109 -12.61 -28.34 6.88
CA TYR A 109 -12.44 -27.25 5.92
C TYR A 109 -13.63 -26.30 5.83
N GLY A 110 -14.84 -26.74 6.17
CA GLY A 110 -16.03 -25.91 6.27
C GLY A 110 -15.92 -24.80 7.32
N MET A 111 -14.98 -24.90 8.25
CA MET A 111 -14.70 -23.87 9.27
C MET A 111 -13.82 -22.73 8.75
N LEU A 112 -13.33 -22.79 7.50
CA LEU A 112 -12.57 -21.69 6.90
C LEU A 112 -13.47 -20.48 6.65
N PHE A 113 -13.08 -19.35 7.21
CA PHE A 113 -13.80 -18.09 7.07
C PHE A 113 -13.39 -17.33 5.81
N PRO A 114 -14.29 -16.50 5.23
CA PRO A 114 -13.90 -15.51 4.24
C PRO A 114 -12.81 -14.60 4.79
N THR A 115 -11.74 -14.44 4.03
CA THR A 115 -10.58 -13.66 4.42
C THR A 115 -10.37 -12.52 3.43
N TYR A 116 -10.23 -11.31 3.98
CA TYR A 116 -10.04 -10.10 3.22
C TYR A 116 -8.63 -9.54 3.50
N HIS A 117 -7.93 -9.18 2.43
CA HIS A 117 -6.74 -8.35 2.53
C HIS A 117 -7.04 -7.01 1.85
N ILE A 118 -6.91 -5.91 2.59
CA ILE A 118 -7.26 -4.58 2.12
C ILE A 118 -6.00 -3.72 2.14
N GLY A 119 -5.54 -3.31 0.95
CA GLY A 119 -4.44 -2.36 0.80
C GLY A 119 -4.97 -0.94 0.66
N ILE A 120 -4.52 -0.03 1.52
CA ILE A 120 -4.70 1.42 1.36
C ILE A 120 -3.37 1.96 0.87
N LEU A 121 -3.30 2.30 -0.43
CA LEU A 121 -2.05 2.59 -1.12
C LEU A 121 -1.96 4.07 -1.53
N ASP A 122 -0.84 4.72 -1.23
CA ASP A 122 -0.54 6.08 -1.73
C ASP A 122 0.30 6.02 -3.03
N PHE A 123 0.06 5.00 -3.85
CA PHE A 123 0.63 4.83 -5.18
C PHE A 123 -0.29 3.97 -6.06
N THR A 124 -0.19 4.15 -7.37
CA THR A 124 -0.94 3.32 -8.32
C THR A 124 -0.29 1.94 -8.45
N LEU A 125 -1.07 0.88 -8.15
CA LEU A 125 -0.61 -0.50 -8.18
C LEU A 125 -0.31 -0.97 -9.60
N PHE A 126 -1.26 -0.75 -10.53
CA PHE A 126 -1.15 -1.08 -11.95
C PHE A 126 -1.33 0.18 -12.80
N GLU A 127 -0.24 0.66 -13.41
CA GLU A 127 -0.25 1.88 -14.23
C GLU A 127 -1.15 1.72 -15.46
N GLU A 128 -1.23 0.51 -16.01
CA GLU A 128 -2.09 0.14 -17.14
C GLU A 128 -3.56 -0.04 -16.77
N HIS A 129 -3.86 -0.14 -15.49
CA HIS A 129 -5.22 -0.36 -14.98
C HIS A 129 -5.49 0.40 -13.67
N PRO A 130 -5.39 1.75 -13.69
CA PRO A 130 -5.59 2.56 -12.50
C PRO A 130 -7.06 2.54 -12.06
N LYS A 131 -7.32 2.18 -10.80
CA LYS A 131 -8.66 2.21 -10.20
C LYS A 131 -8.59 2.83 -8.81
N PHE A 132 -9.55 3.71 -8.48
CA PHE A 132 -9.68 4.28 -7.14
C PHE A 132 -9.97 3.20 -6.10
N MET A 133 -10.91 2.32 -6.40
CA MET A 133 -11.22 1.13 -5.61
C MET A 133 -11.25 -0.09 -6.51
N ALA A 134 -10.46 -1.11 -6.18
CA ALA A 134 -10.39 -2.36 -6.92
C ALA A 134 -10.69 -3.55 -6.01
N LYS A 135 -11.38 -4.56 -6.55
CA LYS A 135 -11.69 -5.82 -5.88
C LYS A 135 -11.21 -6.98 -6.72
N TYR A 136 -10.41 -7.86 -6.14
CA TYR A 136 -9.87 -9.05 -6.78
C TYR A 136 -10.38 -10.31 -6.08
N GLN A 137 -10.81 -11.30 -6.87
CA GLN A 137 -11.31 -12.58 -6.42
C GLN A 137 -10.81 -13.70 -7.35
N ILE A 138 -10.99 -14.95 -6.97
CA ILE A 138 -10.67 -16.09 -7.84
C ILE A 138 -11.87 -16.36 -8.75
N LEU A 139 -11.64 -16.22 -10.05
CA LEU A 139 -12.65 -16.42 -11.09
C LEU A 139 -12.15 -17.42 -12.13
N ASP A 140 -13.07 -18.10 -12.81
CA ASP A 140 -12.76 -18.78 -14.06
C ASP A 140 -12.35 -17.75 -15.11
N VAL A 141 -11.23 -17.99 -15.80
CA VAL A 141 -10.67 -17.01 -16.75
C VAL A 141 -11.40 -16.99 -18.09
N GLU A 142 -12.22 -17.99 -18.40
CA GLU A 142 -12.93 -18.10 -19.66
C GLU A 142 -14.27 -17.36 -19.63
N ASP A 143 -15.05 -17.52 -18.54
CA ASP A 143 -16.40 -16.98 -18.43
C ASP A 143 -16.62 -16.04 -17.24
N GLY A 144 -15.61 -15.89 -16.35
CA GLY A 144 -15.69 -15.04 -15.18
C GLY A 144 -16.50 -15.64 -14.02
N PHE A 145 -16.79 -16.94 -14.04
CA PHE A 145 -17.52 -17.61 -12.97
C PHE A 145 -16.74 -17.55 -11.65
N LEU A 146 -17.40 -17.14 -10.57
CA LEU A 146 -16.77 -17.04 -9.25
C LEU A 146 -16.48 -18.44 -8.69
N TYR A 147 -15.19 -18.80 -8.60
CA TYR A 147 -14.77 -20.08 -8.02
C TYR A 147 -14.98 -20.12 -6.50
N SER A 148 -14.67 -19.04 -5.79
CA SER A 148 -14.82 -18.96 -4.34
C SER A 148 -14.94 -17.50 -3.88
N ASP A 149 -15.83 -17.25 -2.92
CA ASP A 149 -15.97 -15.97 -2.22
C ASP A 149 -15.03 -15.84 -1.00
N LYS A 150 -14.27 -16.90 -0.70
CA LYS A 150 -13.38 -16.96 0.48
C LYS A 150 -12.16 -16.06 0.35
N LEU A 151 -11.68 -15.79 -0.89
CA LEU A 151 -10.59 -14.86 -1.17
C LEU A 151 -11.14 -13.52 -1.65
N CYS A 152 -10.76 -12.45 -0.99
CA CYS A 152 -10.98 -11.10 -1.47
C CYS A 152 -9.77 -10.22 -1.15
N ILE A 153 -9.16 -9.64 -2.19
CA ILE A 153 -8.17 -8.58 -2.04
C ILE A 153 -8.82 -7.29 -2.54
N LYS A 154 -8.86 -6.26 -1.68
CA LYS A 154 -9.33 -4.92 -2.06
C LYS A 154 -8.16 -3.94 -2.03
N VAL A 155 -8.18 -2.99 -2.95
CA VAL A 155 -7.16 -1.94 -3.04
C VAL A 155 -7.84 -0.59 -3.16
N LEU A 156 -7.57 0.30 -2.20
CA LEU A 156 -7.91 1.70 -2.26
C LEU A 156 -6.66 2.49 -2.68
N ASP A 157 -6.67 3.02 -3.90
CA ASP A 157 -5.58 3.85 -4.45
C ASP A 157 -5.87 5.33 -4.19
N LEU A 158 -5.19 5.89 -3.19
CA LEU A 158 -5.37 7.29 -2.76
C LEU A 158 -4.96 8.30 -3.84
N THR A 159 -4.11 7.89 -4.82
CA THR A 159 -3.66 8.78 -5.90
C THR A 159 -4.75 9.03 -6.94
N GLN A 160 -5.79 8.18 -6.97
CA GLN A 160 -6.90 8.30 -7.91
C GLN A 160 -8.07 9.14 -7.37
N LEU A 161 -7.99 9.63 -6.12
CA LEU A 161 -9.06 10.37 -5.43
C LEU A 161 -9.65 11.51 -6.29
N GLU A 162 -8.80 12.33 -6.91
CA GLU A 162 -9.22 13.50 -7.69
C GLU A 162 -9.82 13.14 -9.06
N LYS A 163 -9.68 11.89 -9.49
CA LYS A 163 -10.16 11.41 -10.79
C LYS A 163 -11.56 10.80 -10.72
N VAL A 164 -12.10 10.60 -9.53
CA VAL A 164 -13.46 10.04 -9.35
C VAL A 164 -14.49 11.08 -9.71
N LYS A 165 -15.29 10.80 -10.76
CA LYS A 165 -16.29 11.74 -11.30
C LYS A 165 -17.71 11.41 -10.86
N ASP A 166 -18.04 10.12 -10.77
CA ASP A 166 -19.38 9.66 -10.39
C ASP A 166 -19.38 9.23 -8.92
N GLN A 167 -20.37 9.72 -8.16
CA GLN A 167 -20.43 9.51 -6.72
C GLN A 167 -21.76 8.85 -6.33
N SER A 168 -21.75 7.53 -6.15
CA SER A 168 -22.78 6.83 -5.37
C SER A 168 -22.65 7.18 -3.88
N GLU A 169 -23.64 6.84 -3.05
CA GLU A 169 -23.52 7.04 -1.59
C GLU A 169 -22.36 6.24 -0.96
N THR A 170 -22.10 5.04 -1.49
CA THR A 170 -20.92 4.23 -1.09
C THR A 170 -19.62 4.92 -1.49
N ASP A 171 -19.57 5.46 -2.71
CA ASP A 171 -18.38 6.17 -3.20
C ASP A 171 -18.09 7.43 -2.36
N LYS A 172 -19.12 8.16 -1.91
CA LYS A 172 -18.93 9.33 -1.04
C LYS A 172 -18.26 8.97 0.27
N LYS A 173 -18.64 7.85 0.91
CA LYS A 173 -18.02 7.39 2.16
C LYS A 173 -16.54 7.00 1.93
N ILE A 174 -16.24 6.27 0.86
CA ILE A 174 -14.87 5.89 0.51
C ILE A 174 -14.03 7.13 0.16
N LEU A 175 -14.60 8.09 -0.60
CA LEU A 175 -13.94 9.36 -0.92
C LEU A 175 -13.60 10.16 0.33
N LYS A 176 -14.51 10.20 1.31
CA LYS A 176 -14.26 10.87 2.57
C LYS A 176 -13.11 10.24 3.34
N TRP A 177 -13.09 8.91 3.46
CA TRP A 177 -11.97 8.17 4.06
C TRP A 177 -10.65 8.43 3.32
N ALA A 178 -10.66 8.41 1.99
CA ALA A 178 -9.48 8.72 1.20
C ALA A 178 -8.96 10.15 1.44
N GLY A 179 -9.88 11.13 1.57
CA GLY A 179 -9.53 12.49 1.97
C GLY A 179 -8.91 12.56 3.37
N ILE A 180 -9.47 11.82 4.33
CA ILE A 180 -8.94 11.71 5.70
C ILE A 180 -7.52 11.12 5.70
N PHE A 181 -7.27 10.05 4.92
CA PHE A 181 -5.92 9.52 4.77
C PHE A 181 -4.96 10.54 4.15
N LYS A 182 -5.41 11.36 3.22
CA LYS A 182 -4.59 12.37 2.55
C LYS A 182 -4.40 13.67 3.33
N ALA A 183 -5.15 13.92 4.39
CA ALA A 183 -5.04 15.14 5.18
C ALA A 183 -3.63 15.29 5.77
N GLU A 184 -2.96 16.40 5.47
CA GLU A 184 -1.59 16.71 5.90
C GLU A 184 -1.56 17.63 7.12
N THR A 185 -2.68 18.28 7.41
CA THR A 185 -2.81 19.19 8.55
C THR A 185 -4.02 18.84 9.40
N LEU A 186 -3.96 19.24 10.69
CA LEU A 186 -5.08 19.07 11.60
C LEU A 186 -6.30 19.88 11.14
N GLU A 187 -6.07 21.07 10.60
CA GLU A 187 -7.10 21.96 10.09
C GLU A 187 -7.87 21.33 8.91
N GLU A 188 -7.18 20.69 7.98
CA GLU A 188 -7.79 19.91 6.89
C GLU A 188 -8.61 18.73 7.41
N LEU A 189 -8.05 17.99 8.36
CA LEU A 189 -8.74 16.86 8.97
C LEU A 189 -10.01 17.29 9.70
N GLU A 190 -9.97 18.37 10.47
CA GLU A 190 -11.14 18.95 11.15
C GLU A 190 -12.21 19.41 10.16
N GLN A 191 -11.80 19.99 9.04
CA GLN A 191 -12.72 20.40 7.98
C GLN A 191 -13.43 19.20 7.35
N LEU A 192 -12.68 18.13 7.05
CA LEU A 192 -13.24 16.89 6.52
C LEU A 192 -14.16 16.18 7.53
N ALA A 193 -13.83 16.21 8.81
CA ALA A 193 -14.61 15.56 9.86
C ALA A 193 -15.94 16.26 10.17
N ARG A 194 -16.06 17.54 9.85
CA ARG A 194 -17.21 18.38 10.26
C ARG A 194 -18.56 17.81 9.80
N GLY A 195 -19.50 17.73 10.75
CA GLY A 195 -20.88 17.31 10.50
C GLY A 195 -21.10 15.80 10.51
N GLU A 196 -20.08 15.01 10.82
CA GLU A 196 -20.21 13.56 11.01
C GLU A 196 -19.53 13.15 12.32
N GLU A 197 -20.31 12.70 13.28
CA GLU A 197 -19.91 12.43 14.66
C GLU A 197 -18.72 11.45 14.74
N VAL A 198 -18.73 10.39 13.95
CA VAL A 198 -17.65 9.39 13.92
C VAL A 198 -16.30 10.01 13.57
N PHE A 199 -16.26 10.91 12.60
CA PHE A 199 -15.01 11.57 12.19
C PHE A 199 -14.60 12.67 13.16
N GLU A 200 -15.55 13.38 13.76
CA GLU A 200 -15.27 14.33 14.84
C GLU A 200 -14.68 13.62 16.06
N ASN A 201 -15.24 12.46 16.44
CA ASN A 201 -14.70 11.59 17.49
C ASN A 201 -13.31 11.05 17.15
N MET A 202 -13.05 10.73 15.87
CA MET A 202 -11.71 10.35 15.38
C MET A 202 -10.70 11.47 15.60
N VAL A 203 -11.05 12.71 15.24
CA VAL A 203 -10.18 13.90 15.44
C VAL A 203 -9.88 14.09 16.92
N VAL A 204 -10.88 13.96 17.79
CA VAL A 204 -10.68 14.04 19.25
C VAL A 204 -9.73 12.95 19.73
N THR A 205 -9.88 11.72 19.23
CA THR A 205 -8.99 10.60 19.55
C THR A 205 -7.56 10.88 19.11
N MET A 206 -7.36 11.36 17.88
CA MET A 206 -6.03 11.70 17.35
C MET A 206 -5.36 12.84 18.14
N LYS A 207 -6.12 13.86 18.55
CA LYS A 207 -5.60 14.94 19.41
C LYS A 207 -5.10 14.39 20.73
N LYS A 208 -5.89 13.54 21.42
CA LYS A 208 -5.50 12.92 22.70
C LYS A 208 -4.24 12.04 22.54
N LEU A 209 -4.17 11.24 21.47
CA LEU A 209 -3.00 10.42 21.18
C LEU A 209 -1.76 11.30 20.90
N SER A 210 -1.93 12.42 20.21
CA SER A 210 -0.84 13.37 19.90
C SER A 210 -0.37 14.18 21.11
N GLU A 211 -1.11 14.19 22.23
CA GLU A 211 -0.68 14.79 23.50
C GLU A 211 0.31 13.89 24.24
N ASP A 212 0.27 12.58 24.03
CA ASP A 212 1.19 11.62 24.63
C ASP A 212 2.55 11.66 23.92
N GLU A 213 3.59 12.03 24.67
CA GLU A 213 4.95 12.18 24.13
C GLU A 213 5.51 10.85 23.61
N LYS A 214 5.21 9.74 24.28
CA LYS A 214 5.69 8.42 23.86
C LYS A 214 5.04 7.97 22.56
N ILE A 215 3.74 8.23 22.39
CA ILE A 215 3.04 7.96 21.11
C ILE A 215 3.63 8.81 19.99
N ARG A 216 3.90 10.09 20.25
CA ARG A 216 4.55 10.98 19.28
C ARG A 216 5.92 10.47 18.86
N MET A 217 6.75 10.01 19.81
CA MET A 217 8.06 9.42 19.51
C MET A 217 7.93 8.19 18.59
N GLN A 218 6.91 7.35 18.77
CA GLN A 218 6.69 6.21 17.90
C GLN A 218 6.25 6.64 16.49
N CYS A 219 5.36 7.63 16.39
CA CYS A 219 4.99 8.19 15.09
C CYS A 219 6.21 8.78 14.35
N GLU A 220 7.09 9.48 15.05
CA GLU A 220 8.32 10.04 14.49
C GLU A 220 9.28 8.93 14.03
N ALA A 221 9.48 7.91 14.86
CA ALA A 221 10.32 6.76 14.54
C ALA A 221 9.83 6.04 13.28
N ARG A 222 8.51 5.93 13.06
CA ARG A 222 7.92 5.35 11.85
C ARG A 222 8.22 6.21 10.62
N GLU A 223 8.03 7.52 10.69
CA GLU A 223 8.38 8.41 9.58
C GLU A 223 9.88 8.38 9.24
N ASP A 224 10.74 8.29 10.25
CA ASP A 224 12.19 8.17 10.04
C ASP A 224 12.56 6.84 9.38
N TYR A 225 11.95 5.75 9.81
CA TYR A 225 12.12 4.44 9.16
C TYR A 225 11.69 4.47 7.69
N GLU A 226 10.52 5.01 7.39
CA GLU A 226 10.04 5.17 6.02
C GLU A 226 10.96 6.06 5.17
N ARG A 227 11.48 7.14 5.76
CA ARG A 227 12.45 8.03 5.10
C ARG A 227 13.76 7.31 4.78
N CYS A 228 14.24 6.46 5.69
CA CYS A 228 15.41 5.62 5.45
C CYS A 228 15.16 4.66 4.27
N LEU A 229 14.04 3.94 4.26
CA LEU A 229 13.68 3.04 3.17
C LEU A 229 13.61 3.75 1.81
N LEU A 230 12.97 4.92 1.77
CA LEU A 230 12.90 5.73 0.55
C LEU A 230 14.27 6.20 0.09
N THR A 231 15.15 6.57 1.02
CA THR A 231 16.51 7.00 0.73
C THR A 231 17.33 5.86 0.11
N GLU A 232 17.28 4.68 0.68
CA GLU A 232 17.94 3.47 0.15
C GLU A 232 17.40 3.07 -1.22
N TYR A 233 16.08 3.07 -1.39
CA TYR A 233 15.45 2.81 -2.68
C TYR A 233 15.94 3.77 -3.76
N ASN A 234 15.95 5.08 -3.47
CA ASN A 234 16.40 6.10 -4.40
C ASN A 234 17.91 6.02 -4.68
N ALA A 235 18.70 5.59 -3.70
CA ALA A 235 20.14 5.36 -3.88
C ALA A 235 20.36 4.17 -4.84
N GLY A 236 19.71 3.04 -4.60
CA GLY A 236 19.80 1.86 -5.49
C GLY A 236 19.31 2.14 -6.92
N LYS A 237 18.23 2.93 -7.07
CA LYS A 237 17.75 3.35 -8.38
C LYS A 237 18.79 4.20 -9.13
N ARG A 238 19.43 5.16 -8.45
CA ARG A 238 20.50 6.00 -9.05
C ARG A 238 21.70 5.16 -9.47
N GLU A 239 22.13 4.23 -8.62
CA GLU A 239 23.21 3.30 -8.93
C GLU A 239 22.89 2.41 -10.14
N GLY A 240 21.68 1.86 -10.19
CA GLY A 240 21.22 1.07 -11.34
C GLY A 240 21.26 1.85 -12.66
N ILE A 241 20.76 3.10 -12.66
CA ILE A 241 20.83 3.98 -13.84
C ILE A 241 22.27 4.26 -14.26
N GLU A 242 23.19 4.49 -13.32
CA GLU A 242 24.60 4.74 -13.61
C GLU A 242 25.30 3.51 -14.20
N ILE A 243 24.96 2.30 -13.69
CA ILE A 243 25.49 1.03 -14.24
C ILE A 243 24.99 0.84 -15.68
N GLU A 244 23.69 1.04 -15.92
CA GLU A 244 23.08 0.91 -17.26
C GLU A 244 23.71 1.90 -18.25
N ARG A 245 23.90 3.15 -17.84
CA ARG A 245 24.57 4.17 -18.65
C ARG A 245 26.00 3.75 -19.03
N LYS A 246 26.76 3.20 -18.07
CA LYS A 246 28.15 2.70 -18.34
C LYS A 246 28.13 1.51 -19.30
N ASN A 247 27.18 0.60 -19.16
CA ASN A 247 27.02 -0.55 -20.05
C ASN A 247 26.68 -0.09 -21.49
N THR A 248 25.70 0.79 -21.64
CA THR A 248 25.30 1.37 -22.94
C THR A 248 26.48 2.07 -23.61
N GLU A 249 27.26 2.83 -22.89
CA GLU A 249 28.45 3.51 -23.44
C GLU A 249 29.53 2.49 -23.90
N LYS A 250 29.76 1.41 -23.14
CA LYS A 250 30.68 0.32 -23.54
C LYS A 250 30.19 -0.38 -24.81
N GLU A 251 28.90 -0.69 -24.90
CA GLU A 251 28.31 -1.29 -26.09
C GLU A 251 28.46 -0.40 -27.34
N ARG A 252 28.19 0.90 -27.16
CA ARG A 252 28.39 1.88 -28.23
C ARG A 252 29.84 1.93 -28.70
N GLN A 253 30.81 1.95 -27.79
CA GLN A 253 32.23 1.93 -28.12
C GLN A 253 32.64 0.62 -28.83
N ASN A 254 32.10 -0.51 -28.41
CA ASN A 254 32.36 -1.80 -29.07
C ASN A 254 31.77 -1.81 -30.50
N THR A 255 30.53 -1.38 -30.66
CA THR A 255 29.87 -1.28 -31.96
C THR A 255 30.67 -0.36 -32.91
N GLU A 256 31.15 0.78 -32.43
CA GLU A 256 31.98 1.68 -33.23
C GLU A 256 33.33 1.05 -33.63
N LYS A 257 33.97 0.28 -32.71
CA LYS A 257 35.20 -0.47 -33.04
C LYS A 257 34.95 -1.55 -34.10
N GLU A 258 33.87 -2.30 -33.98
CA GLU A 258 33.51 -3.30 -34.98
C GLU A 258 33.21 -2.69 -36.33
N ARG A 259 32.51 -1.58 -36.38
CA ARG A 259 32.26 -0.83 -37.62
C ARG A 259 33.55 -0.38 -38.29
N ARG A 260 34.47 0.21 -37.55
CA ARG A 260 35.79 0.60 -38.07
C ARG A 260 36.56 -0.59 -38.67
N ARG A 261 36.55 -1.74 -37.96
CA ARG A 261 37.18 -2.97 -38.45
C ARG A 261 36.51 -3.47 -39.74
N ALA A 262 35.20 -3.41 -39.82
CA ALA A 262 34.48 -3.82 -41.01
C ALA A 262 34.82 -2.91 -42.21
N ASP A 263 34.85 -1.58 -41.98
CA ASP A 263 35.22 -0.57 -43.01
C ASP A 263 36.69 -0.80 -43.50
N GLU A 264 37.60 -1.11 -42.59
CA GLU A 264 39.01 -1.43 -42.94
C GLU A 264 39.12 -2.70 -43.78
N LEU A 265 38.42 -3.78 -43.40
CA LEU A 265 38.39 -5.03 -44.13
C LEU A 265 37.75 -4.85 -45.53
N GLU A 266 36.70 -4.08 -45.63
CA GLU A 266 36.03 -3.78 -46.92
C GLU A 266 36.99 -3.01 -47.84
N ALA A 267 37.72 -2.04 -47.31
CA ALA A 267 38.72 -1.28 -48.05
C ALA A 267 39.88 -2.20 -48.54
N GLU A 268 40.34 -3.12 -47.69
CA GLU A 268 41.39 -4.09 -48.06
C GLU A 268 40.92 -5.09 -49.11
N VAL A 269 39.70 -5.65 -48.96
CA VAL A 269 39.10 -6.50 -50.01
C VAL A 269 39.00 -5.78 -51.34
N LYS A 270 38.60 -4.51 -51.33
CA LYS A 270 38.54 -3.70 -52.54
C LYS A 270 39.90 -3.49 -53.21
N ARG A 271 40.96 -3.28 -52.37
CA ARG A 271 42.34 -3.16 -52.84
C ARG A 271 42.85 -4.44 -53.47
N LEU A 272 42.68 -5.60 -52.78
CA LEU A 272 43.08 -6.90 -53.29
C LEU A 272 42.38 -7.29 -54.61
N ARG A 273 41.07 -7.01 -54.70
CA ARG A 273 40.31 -7.23 -55.96
C ARG A 273 40.81 -6.35 -57.13
N ALA A 274 41.30 -5.15 -56.86
CA ALA A 274 41.91 -4.30 -57.90
C ALA A 274 43.28 -4.84 -58.37
N MET A 275 44.07 -5.43 -57.46
CA MET A 275 45.36 -6.07 -57.82
C MET A 275 45.19 -7.34 -58.61
N LEU A 276 44.11 -8.09 -58.44
CA LEU A 276 43.82 -9.31 -59.22
C LEU A 276 43.27 -9.04 -60.64
N LYS A 277 42.90 -7.82 -60.96
CA LYS A 277 42.38 -7.42 -62.25
C LYS A 277 43.44 -6.84 -63.22
N ASN A 278 44.66 -6.64 -62.69
CA ASN A 278 45.85 -6.27 -63.47
C ASN A 278 46.76 -7.50 -63.67
#